data_8ea87e05a0ca4f254c2fe8b4fc558024
#
_entry.id   8ea87e05a0ca4f254c2fe8b4fc558024
#
_cell.length_a   1.000
_cell.length_b   1.000
_cell.length_c   1.000
_cell.angle_alpha   90.00
_cell.angle_beta   90.00
_cell.angle_gamma   90.00
#
_symmetry.space_group_name_H-M   'P 1'
#
loop_
_entity.id
_entity.type
_entity.pdbx_description
1 polymer ?
#
loop_
_entity_poly.entity_id
_entity_poly.type
_entity_poly.pdbx_seq_one_letter_code
_entity_poly.pdbx_strand_id
1 'polypeptide(L)'
;MEETIYPEIRRILAPNPSPMTFTGTNTYLIGHKEIAVIDPGPKSVPHLNAILRAIKPGSQITKIFVTHSHLDHSPLAATLSEKTNAKIYAYGDSFSGRSIEMNKLAKNNSIGGGEGVDANFQPDISLIDGTALSHDKEKIVAIWTPGHFGNHMAFSFKDCLFCGDHVMGWASSMVSPPDGDLGAFRRSCDKLLARSETIYLPGHGEKIEDGPSRIRWLLTHRNERELQILNALAKNPGSAEGIAKRVYTDVDPQLVPAATRNVLAHLFDLVERKRIVALGPLQLHTKYSLI
;
A
#
# COMPACT_ATOMS: atom_id res chain seq x y z
N MET A 1 18.13 2.85 -12.32
CA MET A 1 18.48 4.06 -13.10
C MET A 1 17.77 5.21 -12.45
N GLU A 2 18.43 6.37 -12.30
CA GLU A 2 17.81 7.60 -11.78
C GLU A 2 17.03 8.28 -12.90
N GLU A 3 15.82 8.73 -12.60
CA GLU A 3 14.94 9.44 -13.54
C GLU A 3 14.40 10.70 -12.87
N THR A 4 14.39 11.82 -13.58
CA THR A 4 13.77 13.07 -13.12
C THR A 4 12.30 13.08 -13.53
N ILE A 5 11.40 13.02 -12.54
CA ILE A 5 9.94 13.11 -12.76
C ILE A 5 9.51 14.57 -12.84
N TYR A 6 10.00 15.41 -11.92
CA TYR A 6 9.87 16.87 -11.87
C TYR A 6 11.20 17.46 -11.40
N PRO A 7 11.43 18.79 -11.55
CA PRO A 7 12.72 19.38 -11.16
C PRO A 7 13.18 19.02 -9.75
N GLU A 8 12.26 18.86 -8.81
CA GLU A 8 12.53 18.56 -7.39
C GLU A 8 12.24 17.11 -7.01
N ILE A 9 11.74 16.29 -7.94
CA ILE A 9 11.35 14.90 -7.67
C ILE A 9 12.09 13.97 -8.65
N ARG A 10 12.86 13.05 -8.11
CA ARG A 10 13.60 12.02 -8.85
C ARG A 10 13.17 10.64 -8.38
N ARG A 11 13.14 9.69 -9.29
CA ARG A 11 12.83 8.28 -9.04
C ARG A 11 14.08 7.43 -9.19
N ILE A 12 14.27 6.48 -8.30
CA ILE A 12 15.27 5.41 -8.41
C ILE A 12 14.53 4.09 -8.32
N LEU A 13 14.58 3.31 -9.38
CA LEU A 13 13.92 2.01 -9.44
C LEU A 13 14.79 0.95 -8.77
N ALA A 14 14.24 0.22 -7.80
CA ALA A 14 14.90 -0.91 -7.17
C ALA A 14 14.93 -2.14 -8.10
N PRO A 15 16.00 -2.97 -8.07
CA PRO A 15 16.14 -4.12 -8.94
C PRO A 15 15.44 -5.37 -8.37
N ASN A 16 14.14 -5.26 -8.12
CA ASN A 16 13.30 -6.32 -7.56
C ASN A 16 12.01 -6.58 -8.37
N PRO A 17 12.11 -6.77 -9.72
CA PRO A 17 10.92 -7.03 -10.53
C PRO A 17 10.28 -8.37 -10.16
N SER A 18 8.95 -8.36 -10.08
CA SER A 18 8.14 -9.54 -9.79
C SER A 18 6.68 -9.32 -10.23
N PRO A 19 5.81 -10.35 -10.21
CA PRO A 19 4.38 -10.16 -10.44
C PRO A 19 3.71 -9.21 -9.43
N MET A 20 4.32 -8.97 -8.25
CA MET A 20 3.78 -8.07 -7.23
C MET A 20 4.37 -6.66 -7.31
N THR A 21 5.60 -6.52 -7.77
CA THR A 21 6.35 -5.26 -7.84
C THR A 21 6.48 -4.70 -9.26
N PHE A 22 5.91 -5.40 -10.26
CA PHE A 22 6.01 -5.06 -11.68
C PHE A 22 7.48 -4.93 -12.13
N THR A 23 7.93 -3.72 -12.47
CA THR A 23 9.33 -3.46 -12.87
C THR A 23 10.28 -3.29 -11.68
N GLY A 24 9.76 -3.20 -10.46
CA GLY A 24 10.47 -2.97 -9.21
C GLY A 24 9.80 -1.91 -8.35
N THR A 25 10.37 -1.64 -7.18
CA THR A 25 9.89 -0.64 -6.24
C THR A 25 10.48 0.73 -6.55
N ASN A 26 9.65 1.76 -6.55
CA ASN A 26 10.04 3.16 -6.74
C ASN A 26 10.49 3.78 -5.42
N THR A 27 11.75 4.19 -5.34
CA THR A 27 12.23 5.11 -4.31
C THR A 27 12.23 6.52 -4.87
N TYR A 28 11.60 7.47 -4.15
CA TYR A 28 11.59 8.87 -4.58
C TYR A 28 12.51 9.73 -3.73
N LEU A 29 13.20 10.66 -4.40
CA LEU A 29 14.03 11.69 -3.79
C LEU A 29 13.39 13.04 -4.03
N ILE A 30 13.08 13.79 -2.98
CA ILE A 30 12.46 15.12 -3.04
C ILE A 30 13.46 16.17 -2.58
N GLY A 31 13.61 17.23 -3.35
CA GLY A 31 14.45 18.39 -3.01
C GLY A 31 15.83 18.37 -3.67
N HIS A 32 16.61 19.40 -3.38
CA HIS A 32 17.93 19.62 -3.99
C HIS A 32 19.08 19.63 -2.97
N LYS A 33 19.00 20.44 -1.92
CA LYS A 33 20.01 20.51 -0.84
C LYS A 33 19.65 19.61 0.32
N GLU A 34 18.47 19.80 0.85
CA GLU A 34 17.83 18.84 1.76
C GLU A 34 17.05 17.84 0.93
N ILE A 35 17.35 16.58 1.11
CA ILE A 35 16.69 15.49 0.37
C ILE A 35 15.81 14.72 1.35
N ALA A 36 14.53 14.61 1.00
CA ALA A 36 13.65 13.64 1.60
C ALA A 36 13.60 12.39 0.72
N VAL A 37 13.71 11.21 1.31
CA VAL A 37 13.57 9.92 0.63
C VAL A 37 12.22 9.33 0.98
N ILE A 38 11.46 8.88 -0.01
CA ILE A 38 10.23 8.11 0.21
C ILE A 38 10.47 6.68 -0.27
N ASP A 39 10.17 5.72 0.57
CA ASP A 39 10.35 4.28 0.38
C ASP A 39 11.76 3.92 -0.07
N PRO A 40 12.72 3.80 0.85
CA PRO A 40 14.10 3.45 0.51
C PRO A 40 14.24 2.06 -0.12
N GLY A 41 13.20 1.23 -0.07
CA GLY A 41 13.10 0.00 -0.85
C GLY A 41 13.57 -1.27 -0.13
N PRO A 42 13.71 -2.36 -0.89
CA PRO A 42 14.08 -3.67 -0.38
C PRO A 42 15.53 -3.71 0.09
N LYS A 43 15.88 -4.69 0.91
CA LYS A 43 17.26 -4.93 1.39
C LYS A 43 18.18 -5.30 0.23
N SER A 44 18.66 -4.29 -0.50
CA SER A 44 19.49 -4.40 -1.70
C SER A 44 20.67 -3.44 -1.63
N VAL A 45 21.90 -3.97 -1.56
CA VAL A 45 23.12 -3.17 -1.57
C VAL A 45 23.27 -2.35 -2.87
N PRO A 46 23.00 -2.90 -4.07
CA PRO A 46 23.00 -2.12 -5.30
C PRO A 46 22.02 -0.93 -5.26
N HIS A 47 20.81 -1.12 -4.70
CA HIS A 47 19.82 -0.07 -4.59
C HIS A 47 20.22 1.01 -3.59
N LEU A 48 20.71 0.64 -2.40
CA LEU A 48 21.27 1.56 -1.42
C LEU A 48 22.37 2.44 -2.05
N ASN A 49 23.30 1.81 -2.77
CA ASN A 49 24.37 2.52 -3.45
C ASN A 49 23.84 3.46 -4.56
N ALA A 50 22.75 3.10 -5.24
CA ALA A 50 22.11 3.95 -6.23
C ALA A 50 21.50 5.21 -5.56
N ILE A 51 20.80 5.05 -4.42
CA ILE A 51 20.29 6.15 -3.63
C ILE A 51 21.40 7.10 -3.19
N LEU A 52 22.47 6.55 -2.59
CA LEU A 52 23.60 7.37 -2.09
C LEU A 52 24.34 8.11 -3.22
N ARG A 53 24.53 7.48 -4.39
CA ARG A 53 25.17 8.12 -5.56
C ARG A 53 24.32 9.24 -6.17
N ALA A 54 23.01 9.20 -6.00
CA ALA A 54 22.11 10.24 -6.49
C ALA A 54 22.17 11.53 -5.64
N ILE A 55 22.84 11.50 -4.47
CA ILE A 55 23.02 12.66 -3.62
C ILE A 55 24.22 13.46 -4.14
N LYS A 56 23.95 14.67 -4.62
CA LYS A 56 24.97 15.57 -5.17
C LYS A 56 25.88 16.14 -4.09
N PRO A 57 27.12 16.52 -4.41
CA PRO A 57 27.98 17.25 -3.48
C PRO A 57 27.27 18.49 -2.91
N GLY A 58 27.32 18.67 -1.60
CA GLY A 58 26.65 19.77 -0.90
C GLY A 58 25.16 19.54 -0.60
N SER A 59 24.62 18.36 -0.96
CA SER A 59 23.27 17.91 -0.56
C SER A 59 23.36 16.83 0.51
N GLN A 60 22.30 16.69 1.30
CA GLN A 60 22.21 15.67 2.35
C GLN A 60 20.79 15.10 2.44
N ILE A 61 20.66 13.82 2.76
CA ILE A 61 19.39 13.22 3.14
C ILE A 61 19.06 13.67 4.56
N THR A 62 17.91 14.32 4.76
CA THR A 62 17.46 14.85 6.05
C THR A 62 16.26 14.11 6.62
N LYS A 63 15.48 13.45 5.79
CA LYS A 63 14.26 12.73 6.17
C LYS A 63 14.11 11.46 5.33
N ILE A 64 13.65 10.39 5.96
CA ILE A 64 13.30 9.13 5.31
C ILE A 64 11.84 8.85 5.66
N PHE A 65 10.97 8.83 4.66
CA PHE A 65 9.57 8.48 4.79
C PHE A 65 9.34 7.05 4.32
N VAL A 66 8.51 6.31 5.03
CA VAL A 66 8.08 4.98 4.63
C VAL A 66 6.57 4.99 4.51
N THR A 67 6.06 4.63 3.32
CA THR A 67 4.61 4.60 3.09
C THR A 67 3.97 3.47 3.89
N HIS A 68 4.56 2.29 3.87
CA HIS A 68 4.12 1.12 4.63
C HIS A 68 5.25 0.11 4.79
N SER A 69 5.08 -0.83 5.69
CA SER A 69 6.15 -1.74 6.10
C SER A 69 6.15 -3.10 5.38
N HIS A 70 5.97 -3.11 4.05
CA HIS A 70 6.31 -4.29 3.26
C HIS A 70 7.82 -4.38 3.00
N LEU A 71 8.31 -5.61 2.79
CA LEU A 71 9.73 -5.95 2.60
C LEU A 71 10.37 -5.34 1.34
N ASP A 72 9.60 -4.78 0.47
CA ASP A 72 10.07 -4.08 -0.72
C ASP A 72 10.05 -2.55 -0.57
N HIS A 73 9.52 -2.00 0.53
CA HIS A 73 9.47 -0.56 0.83
C HIS A 73 10.36 -0.13 1.99
N SER A 74 10.33 -0.86 3.10
CA SER A 74 10.89 -0.40 4.38
C SER A 74 12.31 -0.86 4.73
N PRO A 75 12.81 -2.04 4.31
CA PRO A 75 14.00 -2.63 4.94
C PRO A 75 15.30 -1.82 4.84
N LEU A 76 15.45 -1.01 3.79
CA LEU A 76 16.63 -0.14 3.70
C LEU A 76 16.55 1.11 4.57
N ALA A 77 15.41 1.43 5.20
CA ALA A 77 15.24 2.64 5.98
C ALA A 77 16.26 2.74 7.13
N ALA A 78 16.42 1.68 7.92
CA ALA A 78 17.38 1.66 9.03
C ALA A 78 18.83 1.85 8.53
N THR A 79 19.25 1.10 7.52
CA THR A 79 20.61 1.22 6.96
C THR A 79 20.87 2.59 6.34
N LEU A 80 19.86 3.18 5.69
CA LEU A 80 19.98 4.52 5.13
C LEU A 80 20.07 5.57 6.24
N SER A 81 19.26 5.44 7.29
CA SER A 81 19.29 6.28 8.49
C SER A 81 20.68 6.26 9.17
N GLU A 82 21.24 5.07 9.39
CA GLU A 82 22.59 4.90 9.95
C GLU A 82 23.68 5.63 9.13
N LYS A 83 23.57 5.58 7.78
CA LYS A 83 24.57 6.20 6.89
C LYS A 83 24.42 7.70 6.72
N THR A 84 23.25 8.25 6.96
CA THR A 84 22.93 9.67 6.68
C THR A 84 22.56 10.47 7.92
N ASN A 85 22.33 9.81 9.04
CA ASN A 85 21.79 10.36 10.28
C ASN A 85 20.38 10.98 10.11
N ALA A 86 19.68 10.67 9.02
CA ALA A 86 18.32 11.11 8.76
C ALA A 86 17.33 10.27 9.57
N LYS A 87 16.28 10.91 10.11
CA LYS A 87 15.24 10.23 10.86
C LYS A 87 14.24 9.52 9.94
N ILE A 88 13.71 8.40 10.42
CA ILE A 88 12.68 7.61 9.75
C ILE A 88 11.31 8.05 10.24
N TYR A 89 10.43 8.40 9.31
CA TYR A 89 9.07 8.86 9.54
C TYR A 89 8.07 7.88 8.90
N ALA A 90 7.10 7.41 9.65
CA ALA A 90 5.99 6.58 9.18
C ALA A 90 4.78 6.71 10.13
N TYR A 91 3.65 6.07 9.81
CA TYR A 91 2.49 6.05 10.71
C TYR A 91 2.79 5.37 12.05
N GLY A 92 3.59 4.32 12.04
CA GLY A 92 3.96 3.53 13.19
C GLY A 92 4.66 2.24 12.75
N ASP A 93 4.75 1.28 13.66
CA ASP A 93 5.30 -0.04 13.39
C ASP A 93 4.40 -0.87 12.44
N SER A 94 4.83 -2.07 12.10
CA SER A 94 4.14 -2.95 11.15
C SER A 94 2.77 -3.46 11.64
N PHE A 95 2.44 -3.28 12.90
CA PHE A 95 1.17 -3.71 13.49
C PHE A 95 0.22 -2.54 13.74
N SER A 96 0.70 -1.31 13.56
CA SER A 96 -0.08 -0.08 13.74
C SER A 96 -1.14 0.09 12.67
N GLY A 97 -2.26 0.73 13.02
CA GLY A 97 -3.32 1.13 12.08
C GLY A 97 -4.27 0.03 11.62
N ARG A 98 -4.09 -1.23 12.02
CA ARG A 98 -5.09 -2.27 11.79
C ARG A 98 -6.39 -1.95 12.52
N SER A 99 -7.54 -2.22 11.89
CA SER A 99 -8.83 -2.15 12.57
C SER A 99 -8.93 -3.16 13.72
N ILE A 100 -9.91 -2.96 14.61
CA ILE A 100 -10.13 -3.86 15.75
C ILE A 100 -10.38 -5.29 15.24
N GLU A 101 -11.16 -5.44 14.20
CA GLU A 101 -11.51 -6.71 13.57
C GLU A 101 -10.29 -7.39 12.96
N MET A 102 -9.47 -6.64 12.21
CA MET A 102 -8.23 -7.17 11.62
C MET A 102 -7.22 -7.58 12.70
N ASN A 103 -7.14 -6.84 13.82
CA ASN A 103 -6.31 -7.22 14.95
C ASN A 103 -6.78 -8.52 15.62
N LYS A 104 -8.09 -8.74 15.75
CA LYS A 104 -8.64 -10.00 16.28
C LYS A 104 -8.28 -11.18 15.37
N LEU A 105 -8.44 -11.01 14.05
CA LEU A 105 -8.10 -12.04 13.06
C LEU A 105 -6.61 -12.38 13.07
N ALA A 106 -5.74 -11.37 13.15
CA ALA A 106 -4.29 -11.54 13.23
C ALA A 106 -3.88 -12.31 14.49
N LYS A 107 -4.42 -11.95 15.67
CA LYS A 107 -4.12 -12.63 16.95
C LYS A 107 -4.51 -14.10 16.95
N ASN A 108 -5.61 -14.43 16.31
CA ASN A 108 -6.10 -15.82 16.24
C ASN A 108 -5.36 -16.66 15.18
N ASN A 109 -4.54 -16.07 14.34
CA ASN A 109 -3.85 -16.71 13.21
C ASN A 109 -4.76 -17.61 12.35
N SER A 110 -6.04 -17.25 12.28
CA SER A 110 -7.09 -18.10 11.68
C SER A 110 -7.19 -17.99 10.18
N ILE A 111 -6.58 -16.94 9.60
CA ILE A 111 -6.67 -16.62 8.17
C ILE A 111 -5.30 -16.48 7.49
N GLY A 112 -4.19 -16.72 8.20
CA GLY A 112 -2.86 -16.39 7.72
C GLY A 112 -2.63 -14.87 7.71
N GLY A 113 -1.66 -14.41 6.94
CA GLY A 113 -1.25 -13.01 6.84
C GLY A 113 0.23 -12.85 7.16
N GLY A 114 0.75 -11.62 7.06
CA GLY A 114 2.15 -11.32 7.31
C GLY A 114 3.09 -11.66 6.15
N GLU A 115 2.56 -12.14 5.03
CA GLU A 115 3.38 -12.38 3.84
C GLU A 115 3.92 -11.04 3.31
N GLY A 116 5.25 -10.95 3.18
CA GLY A 116 5.90 -9.72 2.71
C GLY A 116 5.98 -8.60 3.75
N VAL A 117 5.62 -8.83 5.00
CA VAL A 117 5.68 -7.83 6.08
C VAL A 117 7.09 -7.76 6.68
N ASP A 118 7.64 -6.55 6.78
CA ASP A 118 8.82 -6.25 7.59
C ASP A 118 8.42 -6.13 9.07
N ALA A 119 8.32 -7.26 9.75
CA ALA A 119 7.83 -7.33 11.13
C ALA A 119 8.71 -6.57 12.14
N ASN A 120 9.94 -6.24 11.78
CA ASN A 120 10.88 -5.52 12.63
C ASN A 120 10.93 -4.01 12.35
N PHE A 121 10.12 -3.53 11.40
CA PHE A 121 10.10 -2.11 11.06
C PHE A 121 9.61 -1.25 12.23
N GLN A 122 10.42 -0.23 12.55
CA GLN A 122 10.09 0.78 13.55
C GLN A 122 10.55 2.15 13.03
N PRO A 123 9.68 3.15 12.94
CA PRO A 123 10.09 4.52 12.64
C PRO A 123 10.71 5.19 13.87
N ASP A 124 11.60 6.16 13.65
CA ASP A 124 12.06 7.05 14.72
C ASP A 124 10.95 7.99 15.19
N ILE A 125 10.09 8.41 14.26
CA ILE A 125 9.02 9.38 14.48
C ILE A 125 7.73 8.85 13.86
N SER A 126 6.75 8.58 14.72
CA SER A 126 5.40 8.22 14.27
C SER A 126 4.63 9.48 13.87
N LEU A 127 4.01 9.44 12.69
CA LEU A 127 3.21 10.51 12.13
C LEU A 127 1.73 10.24 12.34
N ILE A 128 0.97 11.30 12.62
CA ILE A 128 -0.49 11.26 12.58
C ILE A 128 -1.00 11.83 11.26
N ASP A 129 -2.26 11.51 10.93
CA ASP A 129 -2.93 12.01 9.74
C ASP A 129 -2.94 13.55 9.71
N GLY A 130 -2.59 14.13 8.56
CA GLY A 130 -2.50 15.58 8.35
C GLY A 130 -1.22 16.25 8.88
N THR A 131 -0.27 15.51 9.45
CA THR A 131 1.01 16.09 9.88
C THR A 131 1.72 16.73 8.70
N ALA A 132 2.06 18.02 8.82
CA ALA A 132 2.82 18.79 7.83
C ALA A 132 4.24 19.03 8.30
N LEU A 133 5.22 18.56 7.56
CA LEU A 133 6.65 18.69 7.86
C LEU A 133 7.29 19.66 6.88
N SER A 134 8.02 20.65 7.39
CA SER A 134 8.77 21.59 6.54
C SER A 134 9.87 20.87 5.78
N HIS A 135 9.97 21.14 4.48
CA HIS A 135 11.01 20.62 3.59
C HIS A 135 11.36 21.67 2.54
N ASP A 136 12.59 22.19 2.59
CA ASP A 136 12.99 23.39 1.86
C ASP A 136 11.99 24.55 2.14
N LYS A 137 11.37 25.12 1.11
CA LYS A 137 10.39 26.20 1.22
C LYS A 137 8.94 25.72 1.23
N GLU A 138 8.74 24.42 1.17
CA GLU A 138 7.45 23.75 1.02
C GLU A 138 7.15 22.85 2.24
N LYS A 139 6.07 22.10 2.14
CA LYS A 139 5.68 21.10 3.15
C LYS A 139 5.47 19.74 2.51
N ILE A 140 5.90 18.71 3.21
CA ILE A 140 5.46 17.34 2.95
C ILE A 140 4.34 17.05 3.95
N VAL A 141 3.15 16.70 3.45
CA VAL A 141 1.98 16.39 4.28
C VAL A 141 1.76 14.89 4.31
N ALA A 142 1.73 14.33 5.51
CA ALA A 142 1.45 12.91 5.73
C ALA A 142 -0.07 12.67 5.78
N ILE A 143 -0.56 11.69 5.04
CA ILE A 143 -1.97 11.36 4.92
C ILE A 143 -2.13 9.88 5.22
N TRP A 144 -2.76 9.56 6.34
CA TRP A 144 -3.01 8.16 6.68
C TRP A 144 -4.06 7.56 5.76
N THR A 145 -3.66 6.54 5.01
CA THR A 145 -4.45 5.87 3.96
C THR A 145 -4.46 4.34 4.17
N PRO A 146 -5.03 3.86 5.29
CA PRO A 146 -5.11 2.43 5.56
C PRO A 146 -5.96 1.74 4.50
N GLY A 147 -5.67 0.48 4.26
CA GLY A 147 -6.46 -0.35 3.35
C GLY A 147 -5.64 -1.41 2.64
N HIS A 148 -4.62 -1.04 1.88
CA HIS A 148 -3.61 -1.99 1.40
C HIS A 148 -2.86 -2.59 2.58
N PHE A 149 -2.45 -1.74 3.51
CA PHE A 149 -1.80 -2.09 4.77
C PHE A 149 -2.27 -1.17 5.90
N GLY A 150 -2.27 -1.64 7.16
CA GLY A 150 -2.78 -0.88 8.30
C GLY A 150 -2.02 0.43 8.55
N ASN A 151 -0.67 0.39 8.52
CA ASN A 151 0.18 1.56 8.74
C ASN A 151 0.44 2.39 7.48
N HIS A 152 -0.30 2.14 6.38
CA HIS A 152 -0.05 2.83 5.12
C HIS A 152 -0.31 4.33 5.22
N MET A 153 0.66 5.12 4.73
CA MET A 153 0.57 6.57 4.54
C MET A 153 0.86 6.94 3.09
N ALA A 154 0.11 7.89 2.57
CA ALA A 154 0.52 8.67 1.41
C ALA A 154 1.19 9.97 1.86
N PHE A 155 2.03 10.54 1.01
CA PHE A 155 2.70 11.81 1.26
C PHE A 155 2.42 12.79 0.12
N SER A 156 1.98 13.99 0.47
CA SER A 156 1.71 15.05 -0.52
C SER A 156 2.88 16.04 -0.52
N PHE A 157 3.32 16.41 -1.71
CA PHE A 157 4.28 17.48 -1.94
C PHE A 157 3.89 18.25 -3.21
N LYS A 158 3.52 19.51 -3.05
CA LYS A 158 2.93 20.34 -4.15
C LYS A 158 1.72 19.63 -4.76
N ASP A 159 1.67 19.50 -6.08
CA ASP A 159 0.59 18.83 -6.80
C ASP A 159 0.75 17.30 -6.92
N CYS A 160 1.80 16.75 -6.28
CA CYS A 160 2.11 15.34 -6.34
C CYS A 160 1.71 14.61 -5.06
N LEU A 161 1.14 13.42 -5.22
CA LEU A 161 0.84 12.49 -4.15
C LEU A 161 1.67 11.21 -4.31
N PHE A 162 2.56 10.94 -3.39
CA PHE A 162 3.26 9.66 -3.25
C PHE A 162 2.31 8.69 -2.57
N CYS A 163 1.64 7.87 -3.38
CA CYS A 163 0.51 7.06 -2.93
C CYS A 163 0.88 5.63 -2.53
N GLY A 164 2.18 5.29 -2.51
CA GLY A 164 2.63 3.94 -2.19
C GLY A 164 1.85 2.89 -2.97
N ASP A 165 1.40 1.85 -2.31
CA ASP A 165 0.65 0.75 -2.90
C ASP A 165 -0.87 0.91 -2.76
N HIS A 166 -1.33 2.06 -2.25
CA HIS A 166 -2.75 2.34 -2.18
C HIS A 166 -3.37 2.58 -3.55
N VAL A 167 -2.66 3.29 -4.45
CA VAL A 167 -3.11 3.56 -5.82
C VAL A 167 -2.01 3.22 -6.80
N MET A 168 -2.21 2.21 -7.64
CA MET A 168 -1.29 1.80 -8.70
C MET A 168 -1.91 1.97 -10.09
N GLY A 169 -1.10 2.36 -11.08
CA GLY A 169 -1.57 2.59 -12.46
C GLY A 169 -1.75 1.30 -13.26
N TRP A 170 -0.92 0.28 -13.02
CA TRP A 170 -0.84 -0.96 -13.81
C TRP A 170 -1.72 -2.09 -13.29
N ALA A 171 -2.09 -2.09 -12.00
CA ALA A 171 -2.90 -3.14 -11.37
C ALA A 171 -3.89 -2.55 -10.36
N SER A 172 -4.87 -3.33 -9.92
CA SER A 172 -5.63 -3.02 -8.72
C SER A 172 -4.77 -3.33 -7.49
N SER A 173 -4.76 -2.43 -6.51
CA SER A 173 -4.02 -2.64 -5.27
C SER A 173 -4.50 -3.89 -4.55
N MET A 174 -3.59 -4.69 -4.03
CA MET A 174 -3.94 -5.86 -3.23
C MET A 174 -4.46 -5.42 -1.85
N VAL A 175 -5.53 -6.05 -1.40
CA VAL A 175 -6.05 -5.90 -0.04
C VAL A 175 -6.14 -7.29 0.56
N SER A 176 -5.23 -7.60 1.49
CA SER A 176 -5.11 -8.94 2.08
C SER A 176 -5.31 -8.89 3.60
N PRO A 177 -6.47 -9.29 4.13
CA PRO A 177 -6.66 -9.41 5.58
C PRO A 177 -5.66 -10.41 6.20
N PRO A 178 -5.18 -10.20 7.43
CA PRO A 178 -5.54 -9.13 8.36
C PRO A 178 -4.69 -7.86 8.21
N ASP A 179 -3.74 -7.83 7.29
CA ASP A 179 -2.82 -6.70 7.10
C ASP A 179 -3.51 -5.56 6.35
N GLY A 180 -4.36 -5.92 5.38
CA GLY A 180 -5.25 -5.02 4.63
C GLY A 180 -6.72 -5.11 5.07
N ASP A 181 -7.48 -4.04 4.76
CA ASP A 181 -8.89 -3.86 5.12
C ASP A 181 -9.61 -3.12 3.97
N LEU A 182 -10.60 -3.78 3.36
CA LEU A 182 -11.27 -3.22 2.17
C LEU A 182 -12.17 -2.03 2.50
N GLY A 183 -12.82 -2.03 3.66
CA GLY A 183 -13.61 -0.90 4.12
C GLY A 183 -12.72 0.33 4.36
N ALA A 184 -11.56 0.14 4.98
CA ALA A 184 -10.56 1.18 5.15
C ALA A 184 -10.00 1.66 3.81
N PHE A 185 -9.73 0.76 2.85
CA PHE A 185 -9.28 1.10 1.50
C PHE A 185 -10.26 2.05 0.79
N ARG A 186 -11.57 1.75 0.83
CA ARG A 186 -12.61 2.59 0.23
C ARG A 186 -12.64 3.98 0.88
N ARG A 187 -12.64 4.06 2.21
CA ARG A 187 -12.60 5.35 2.94
C ARG A 187 -11.34 6.16 2.63
N SER A 188 -10.21 5.51 2.46
CA SER A 188 -8.95 6.17 2.06
C SER A 188 -9.03 6.69 0.63
N CYS A 189 -9.63 5.95 -0.30
CA CYS A 189 -9.89 6.43 -1.65
C CYS A 189 -10.78 7.68 -1.65
N ASP A 190 -11.88 7.68 -0.87
CA ASP A 190 -12.77 8.84 -0.75
C ASP A 190 -12.04 10.05 -0.15
N LYS A 191 -11.20 9.85 0.87
CA LYS A 191 -10.34 10.88 1.44
C LYS A 191 -9.40 11.49 0.38
N LEU A 192 -8.76 10.66 -0.45
CA LEU A 192 -7.86 11.12 -1.50
C LEU A 192 -8.60 11.85 -2.63
N LEU A 193 -9.84 11.45 -2.97
CA LEU A 193 -10.67 12.15 -3.95
C LEU A 193 -11.09 13.56 -3.50
N ALA A 194 -11.13 13.84 -2.20
CA ALA A 194 -11.43 15.17 -1.66
C ALA A 194 -10.21 16.11 -1.65
N ARG A 195 -9.04 15.65 -2.11
CA ARG A 195 -7.81 16.43 -2.17
C ARG A 195 -7.59 17.03 -3.57
N SER A 196 -6.65 17.95 -3.66
CA SER A 196 -6.35 18.72 -4.89
C SER A 196 -5.24 18.13 -5.73
N GLU A 197 -4.43 17.19 -5.19
CA GLU A 197 -3.34 16.59 -5.95
C GLU A 197 -3.88 15.77 -7.13
N THR A 198 -3.35 15.99 -8.32
CA THR A 198 -3.78 15.29 -9.53
C THR A 198 -2.77 14.25 -9.99
N ILE A 199 -1.49 14.45 -9.69
CA ILE A 199 -0.41 13.57 -10.12
C ILE A 199 -0.07 12.61 -9.01
N TYR A 200 -0.19 11.30 -9.30
CA TYR A 200 0.10 10.28 -8.29
C TYR A 200 1.38 9.52 -8.65
N LEU A 201 2.21 9.32 -7.64
CA LEU A 201 3.51 8.66 -7.71
C LEU A 201 3.44 7.37 -6.88
N PRO A 202 3.19 6.22 -7.55
CA PRO A 202 2.96 4.94 -6.87
C PRO A 202 4.27 4.27 -6.43
N GLY A 203 4.14 3.30 -5.51
CA GLY A 203 5.25 2.44 -5.10
C GLY A 203 5.79 1.57 -6.24
N HIS A 204 4.96 1.24 -7.23
CA HIS A 204 5.34 0.42 -8.38
C HIS A 204 4.75 0.96 -9.68
N GLY A 205 5.53 0.85 -10.77
CA GLY A 205 5.13 1.28 -12.11
C GLY A 205 5.31 2.78 -12.33
N GLU A 206 4.65 3.28 -13.39
CA GLU A 206 4.83 4.66 -13.85
C GLU A 206 3.93 5.63 -13.06
N LYS A 207 4.27 6.93 -13.13
CA LYS A 207 3.43 8.01 -12.59
C LYS A 207 2.03 7.97 -13.21
N ILE A 208 1.05 8.43 -12.46
CA ILE A 208 -0.35 8.51 -12.86
C ILE A 208 -0.70 9.98 -13.03
N GLU A 209 -0.98 10.40 -14.25
CA GLU A 209 -1.24 11.82 -14.60
C GLU A 209 -2.60 12.32 -14.08
N ASP A 210 -3.56 11.42 -13.92
CA ASP A 210 -4.89 11.71 -13.35
C ASP A 210 -5.20 10.69 -12.25
N GLY A 211 -4.67 10.95 -11.07
CA GLY A 211 -4.88 10.13 -9.87
C GLY A 211 -6.34 10.00 -9.46
N PRO A 212 -7.13 11.10 -9.43
CA PRO A 212 -8.55 11.04 -9.13
C PRO A 212 -9.34 10.11 -10.07
N SER A 213 -9.10 10.16 -11.37
CA SER A 213 -9.74 9.23 -12.33
C SER A 213 -9.30 7.79 -12.08
N ARG A 214 -8.02 7.57 -11.73
CA ARG A 214 -7.55 6.24 -11.37
C ARG A 214 -8.23 5.69 -10.11
N ILE A 215 -8.42 6.51 -9.08
CA ILE A 215 -9.17 6.11 -7.88
C ILE A 215 -10.61 5.73 -8.23
N ARG A 216 -11.31 6.53 -9.03
CA ARG A 216 -12.68 6.21 -9.47
C ARG A 216 -12.74 4.87 -10.19
N TRP A 217 -11.76 4.60 -11.06
CA TRP A 217 -11.64 3.31 -11.73
C TRP A 217 -11.46 2.17 -10.72
N LEU A 218 -10.56 2.33 -9.74
CA LEU A 218 -10.33 1.32 -8.69
C LEU A 218 -11.60 1.04 -7.89
N LEU A 219 -12.34 2.05 -7.49
CA LEU A 219 -13.60 1.91 -6.76
C LEU A 219 -14.67 1.20 -7.62
N THR A 220 -14.79 1.56 -8.90
CA THR A 220 -15.70 0.89 -9.84
C THR A 220 -15.33 -0.58 -10.00
N HIS A 221 -14.05 -0.88 -10.24
CA HIS A 221 -13.55 -2.26 -10.33
C HIS A 221 -13.85 -3.08 -9.07
N ARG A 222 -13.70 -2.48 -7.87
CA ARG A 222 -14.05 -3.13 -6.58
C ARG A 222 -15.55 -3.38 -6.48
N ASN A 223 -16.40 -2.45 -6.92
CA ASN A 223 -17.85 -2.63 -6.90
C ASN A 223 -18.30 -3.72 -7.87
N GLU A 224 -17.73 -3.79 -9.06
CA GLU A 224 -18.00 -4.88 -10.02
C GLU A 224 -17.59 -6.24 -9.44
N ARG A 225 -16.43 -6.32 -8.80
CA ARG A 225 -15.98 -7.54 -8.14
C ARG A 225 -16.91 -7.95 -6.99
N GLU A 226 -17.35 -7.00 -6.18
CA GLU A 226 -18.35 -7.24 -5.13
C GLU A 226 -19.64 -7.82 -5.70
N LEU A 227 -20.15 -7.25 -6.80
CA LEU A 227 -21.36 -7.74 -7.46
C LEU A 227 -21.18 -9.18 -7.97
N GLN A 228 -20.02 -9.51 -8.55
CA GLN A 228 -19.70 -10.88 -8.98
C GLN A 228 -19.68 -11.86 -7.81
N ILE A 229 -19.13 -11.47 -6.66
CA ILE A 229 -19.10 -12.27 -5.43
C ILE A 229 -20.53 -12.50 -4.92
N LEU A 230 -21.36 -11.46 -4.83
CA LEU A 230 -22.76 -11.57 -4.43
C LEU A 230 -23.56 -12.48 -5.36
N ASN A 231 -23.39 -12.36 -6.67
CA ASN A 231 -24.00 -13.23 -7.66
C ASN A 231 -23.54 -14.70 -7.53
N ALA A 232 -22.28 -14.92 -7.18
CA ALA A 232 -21.77 -16.27 -6.92
C ALA A 232 -22.37 -16.87 -5.64
N LEU A 233 -22.58 -16.06 -4.60
CA LEU A 233 -23.23 -16.47 -3.35
C LEU A 233 -24.73 -16.71 -3.52
N ALA A 234 -25.40 -15.95 -4.40
CA ALA A 234 -26.82 -16.16 -4.72
C ALA A 234 -27.09 -17.55 -5.35
N LYS A 235 -26.10 -18.10 -6.06
CA LYS A 235 -26.22 -19.46 -6.62
C LYS A 235 -25.97 -20.52 -5.55
N ASN A 236 -24.91 -20.38 -4.77
CA ASN A 236 -24.56 -21.33 -3.72
C ASN A 236 -23.66 -20.68 -2.66
N PRO A 237 -23.81 -20.98 -1.37
CA PRO A 237 -22.83 -20.63 -0.34
C PRO A 237 -21.42 -21.10 -0.71
N GLY A 238 -20.40 -20.41 -0.23
CA GLY A 238 -19.02 -20.78 -0.58
C GLY A 238 -17.97 -20.17 0.33
N SER A 239 -16.80 -20.81 0.36
CA SER A 239 -15.59 -20.24 0.97
C SER A 239 -14.94 -19.23 0.04
N ALA A 240 -14.01 -18.42 0.56
CA ALA A 240 -13.26 -17.45 -0.23
C ALA A 240 -12.61 -18.09 -1.47
N GLU A 241 -11.95 -19.25 -1.30
CA GLU A 241 -11.33 -19.99 -2.40
C GLU A 241 -12.36 -20.48 -3.42
N GLY A 242 -13.47 -21.09 -2.94
CA GLY A 242 -14.53 -21.58 -3.82
C GLY A 242 -15.22 -20.47 -4.61
N ILE A 243 -15.35 -19.26 -4.01
CA ILE A 243 -15.88 -18.07 -4.69
C ILE A 243 -14.84 -17.52 -5.68
N ALA A 244 -13.56 -17.46 -5.30
CA ALA A 244 -12.49 -17.01 -6.18
C ALA A 244 -12.44 -17.84 -7.46
N LYS A 245 -12.50 -19.17 -7.38
CA LYS A 245 -12.56 -20.06 -8.55
C LYS A 245 -13.78 -19.82 -9.46
N ARG A 246 -14.90 -19.35 -8.92
CA ARG A 246 -16.13 -19.03 -9.69
C ARG A 246 -16.09 -17.63 -10.32
N VAL A 247 -15.33 -16.70 -9.75
CA VAL A 247 -15.32 -15.29 -10.14
C VAL A 247 -14.08 -14.93 -10.98
N TYR A 248 -12.96 -15.62 -10.76
CA TYR A 248 -11.69 -15.39 -11.46
C TYR A 248 -11.40 -16.55 -12.44
N THR A 249 -12.26 -16.70 -13.46
CA THR A 249 -12.19 -17.82 -14.42
C THR A 249 -10.98 -17.75 -15.37
N ASP A 250 -10.50 -16.54 -15.66
CA ASP A 250 -9.46 -16.28 -16.66
C ASP A 250 -8.12 -15.83 -16.03
N VAL A 251 -7.95 -16.08 -14.73
CA VAL A 251 -6.73 -15.70 -13.99
C VAL A 251 -5.74 -16.85 -14.00
N ASP A 252 -4.46 -16.53 -14.22
CA ASP A 252 -3.36 -17.48 -14.10
C ASP A 252 -3.46 -18.27 -12.78
N PRO A 253 -3.36 -19.61 -12.79
CA PRO A 253 -3.43 -20.44 -11.58
C PRO A 253 -2.47 -19.98 -10.47
N GLN A 254 -1.32 -19.41 -10.80
CA GLN A 254 -0.38 -18.87 -9.83
C GLN A 254 -0.92 -17.65 -9.07
N LEU A 255 -1.89 -16.94 -9.63
CA LEU A 255 -2.54 -15.78 -8.99
C LEU A 255 -3.81 -16.11 -8.20
N VAL A 256 -4.27 -17.37 -8.25
CA VAL A 256 -5.46 -17.82 -7.48
C VAL A 256 -5.32 -17.58 -5.97
N PRO A 257 -4.17 -17.80 -5.33
CA PRO A 257 -4.00 -17.44 -3.91
C PRO A 257 -4.25 -15.95 -3.64
N ALA A 258 -3.68 -15.05 -4.46
CA ALA A 258 -3.88 -13.60 -4.34
C ALA A 258 -5.35 -13.22 -4.60
N ALA A 259 -6.00 -13.82 -5.60
CA ALA A 259 -7.43 -13.65 -5.86
C ALA A 259 -8.29 -14.09 -4.67
N THR A 260 -7.92 -15.22 -4.03
CA THR A 260 -8.60 -15.72 -2.82
C THR A 260 -8.50 -14.71 -1.68
N ARG A 261 -7.34 -14.10 -1.47
CA ARG A 261 -7.14 -13.05 -0.44
C ARG A 261 -8.00 -11.81 -0.74
N ASN A 262 -8.07 -11.37 -2.00
CA ASN A 262 -8.96 -10.27 -2.40
C ASN A 262 -10.44 -10.61 -2.17
N VAL A 263 -10.88 -11.83 -2.50
CA VAL A 263 -12.26 -12.29 -2.20
C VAL A 263 -12.51 -12.27 -0.69
N LEU A 264 -11.57 -12.76 0.11
CA LEU A 264 -11.68 -12.73 1.57
C LEU A 264 -11.87 -11.32 2.11
N ALA A 265 -11.15 -10.33 1.57
CA ALA A 265 -11.32 -8.92 1.93
C ALA A 265 -12.74 -8.42 1.62
N HIS A 266 -13.29 -8.77 0.46
CA HIS A 266 -14.68 -8.44 0.11
C HIS A 266 -15.68 -9.13 1.05
N LEU A 267 -15.46 -10.40 1.39
CA LEU A 267 -16.36 -11.13 2.28
C LEU A 267 -16.38 -10.53 3.69
N PHE A 268 -15.26 -10.11 4.23
CA PHE A 268 -15.21 -9.46 5.54
C PHE A 268 -15.91 -8.10 5.52
N ASP A 269 -15.67 -7.26 4.53
CA ASP A 269 -16.35 -5.99 4.33
C ASP A 269 -17.89 -6.18 4.17
N LEU A 270 -18.31 -7.21 3.41
CA LEU A 270 -19.72 -7.53 3.25
C LEU A 270 -20.38 -8.06 4.52
N VAL A 271 -19.67 -8.82 5.36
CA VAL A 271 -20.15 -9.25 6.69
C VAL A 271 -20.33 -8.06 7.62
N GLU A 272 -19.31 -7.17 7.67
CA GLU A 272 -19.36 -5.95 8.49
C GLU A 272 -20.55 -5.06 8.08
N ARG A 273 -20.79 -4.93 6.77
CA ARG A 273 -21.94 -4.18 6.22
C ARG A 273 -23.28 -4.96 6.28
N LYS A 274 -23.31 -6.15 6.88
CA LYS A 274 -24.51 -6.99 7.03
C LYS A 274 -25.19 -7.32 5.68
N ARG A 275 -24.41 -7.54 4.64
CA ARG A 275 -24.90 -7.95 3.31
C ARG A 275 -24.88 -9.47 3.13
N ILE A 276 -24.02 -10.16 3.88
CA ILE A 276 -23.87 -11.60 3.90
C ILE A 276 -23.64 -12.07 5.34
N VAL A 277 -23.77 -13.38 5.56
CA VAL A 277 -23.44 -14.02 6.86
C VAL A 277 -22.31 -15.03 6.69
N ALA A 278 -21.44 -15.10 7.70
CA ALA A 278 -20.48 -16.18 7.85
C ALA A 278 -21.16 -17.39 8.51
N LEU A 279 -21.01 -18.56 7.92
CA LEU A 279 -21.57 -19.84 8.43
C LEU A 279 -20.56 -20.49 9.40
N GLY A 280 -20.10 -19.74 10.41
CA GLY A 280 -19.16 -20.16 11.42
C GLY A 280 -18.16 -19.04 11.82
N PRO A 281 -17.17 -19.37 12.65
CA PRO A 281 -16.09 -18.42 13.01
C PRO A 281 -15.34 -17.94 11.77
N LEU A 282 -14.88 -16.69 11.77
CA LEU A 282 -14.11 -16.11 10.66
C LEU A 282 -12.74 -16.79 10.55
N GLN A 283 -12.61 -17.68 9.57
CA GLN A 283 -11.40 -18.44 9.25
C GLN A 283 -11.24 -18.55 7.72
N LEU A 284 -10.07 -18.98 7.26
CA LEU A 284 -9.77 -19.08 5.82
C LEU A 284 -10.80 -19.93 5.04
N HIS A 285 -11.30 -21.02 5.63
CA HIS A 285 -12.22 -21.95 4.98
C HIS A 285 -13.70 -21.72 5.34
N THR A 286 -14.01 -20.67 6.10
CA THR A 286 -15.40 -20.34 6.45
C THR A 286 -16.23 -20.14 5.19
N LYS A 287 -17.42 -20.73 5.20
CA LYS A 287 -18.41 -20.52 4.13
C LYS A 287 -19.25 -19.28 4.45
N TYR A 288 -19.70 -18.63 3.40
CA TYR A 288 -20.54 -17.43 3.47
C TYR A 288 -21.81 -17.65 2.65
N SER A 289 -22.89 -16.99 3.04
CA SER A 289 -24.19 -17.01 2.37
C SER A 289 -24.79 -15.61 2.33
N LEU A 290 -25.66 -15.34 1.36
CA LEU A 290 -26.55 -14.17 1.43
C LEU A 290 -27.44 -14.25 2.67
N ILE A 291 -27.86 -13.09 3.17
CA ILE A 291 -28.89 -12.94 4.22
C ILE A 291 -30.25 -13.22 3.63
#